data_27023b8f0d953d9430cd7da7b69e66ac
#
_entry.id   27023b8f0d953d9430cd7da7b69e66ac
#
_cell.length_a   1.000
_cell.length_b   1.000
_cell.length_c   1.000
_cell.angle_alpha   90.00
_cell.angle_beta   90.00
_cell.angle_gamma   90.00
#
_symmetry.space_group_name_H-M   'P 1'
#
loop_
_entity.id
_entity.type
_entity.pdbx_description
1 polymer ?
#
loop_
_entity_poly.entity_id
_entity_poly.type
_entity_poly.pdbx_seq_one_letter_code
_entity_poly.pdbx_strand_id
1 'polypeptide(L)'
;MKYAFIHRQRKEYKVTRLCEVLDVSTSGFYDWLGRPESNRSRENKVLTEKIKRHHQRSRHIYGSPKIHIDLVSEGETLSVNRVARLMKVADIKSKMARKFIITTCSRNTLQPASDLLQRQFSVNSHDKAWVSDTTFIGTREGWLYLAVILDLFSRQVIGWAMGNKNNTGLVQNALTMAIWRRGKINDVIVHSDQGSTYASSGYQQQLSDNNLRCSMSRKGECLDNAVAESFFGTLKNELVYHEDYRTRTQARQSLFEYIEVFYNRQRRHAFLNYMTPVEYEEKYAH
;
A
#
# COMPACT_ATOMS: atom_id res chain seq x y z
N MET A 1 25.63 23.82 -18.18
CA MET A 1 26.20 24.25 -16.87
C MET A 1 26.97 25.58 -16.97
N LYS A 2 27.92 25.75 -17.89
CA LYS A 2 28.77 26.96 -17.99
C LYS A 2 27.96 28.24 -18.10
N TYR A 3 27.01 28.35 -19.06
CA TYR A 3 26.18 29.56 -19.23
C TYR A 3 25.29 29.91 -18.03
N ALA A 4 24.76 28.92 -17.33
CA ALA A 4 24.00 29.17 -16.11
C ALA A 4 24.87 29.72 -14.95
N PHE A 5 26.15 29.34 -14.91
CA PHE A 5 27.12 29.93 -13.98
C PHE A 5 27.41 31.39 -14.34
N ILE A 6 27.71 31.66 -15.63
CA ILE A 6 27.93 33.04 -16.13
C ILE A 6 26.73 33.94 -15.81
N HIS A 7 25.51 33.43 -16.03
CA HIS A 7 24.30 34.21 -15.74
C HIS A 7 24.17 34.54 -14.24
N ARG A 8 24.55 33.68 -13.34
CA ARG A 8 24.53 33.98 -11.89
C ARG A 8 25.59 35.01 -11.50
N GLN A 9 26.79 34.91 -12.09
CA GLN A 9 27.93 35.72 -11.71
C GLN A 9 28.06 37.05 -12.52
N ARG A 10 27.18 37.29 -13.52
CA ARG A 10 27.25 38.48 -14.41
C ARG A 10 27.07 39.85 -13.72
N LYS A 11 26.58 39.85 -12.45
CA LYS A 11 26.47 41.07 -11.66
C LYS A 11 27.78 41.45 -11.00
N GLU A 12 28.66 40.51 -10.74
CA GLU A 12 29.94 40.69 -10.06
C GLU A 12 31.12 40.79 -11.04
N TYR A 13 31.04 40.06 -12.18
CA TYR A 13 32.12 39.98 -13.15
C TYR A 13 31.63 40.24 -14.56
N LYS A 14 32.51 40.83 -15.39
CA LYS A 14 32.22 41.05 -16.82
C LYS A 14 31.97 39.72 -17.55
N VAL A 15 30.88 39.65 -18.32
CA VAL A 15 30.48 38.43 -19.06
C VAL A 15 31.60 37.94 -19.99
N THR A 16 32.32 38.89 -20.68
CA THR A 16 33.44 38.54 -21.55
C THR A 16 34.53 37.77 -20.82
N ARG A 17 34.89 38.22 -19.60
CA ARG A 17 35.92 37.58 -18.80
C ARG A 17 35.48 36.17 -18.29
N LEU A 18 34.23 36.06 -17.90
CA LEU A 18 33.66 34.77 -17.50
C LEU A 18 33.63 33.79 -18.67
N CYS A 19 33.31 34.27 -19.88
CA CYS A 19 33.32 33.43 -21.09
C CYS A 19 34.73 32.96 -21.45
N GLU A 20 35.72 33.83 -21.38
CA GLU A 20 37.14 33.48 -21.60
C GLU A 20 37.59 32.40 -20.62
N VAL A 21 37.40 32.60 -19.30
CA VAL A 21 37.83 31.66 -18.26
C VAL A 21 37.14 30.30 -18.39
N LEU A 22 35.90 30.31 -18.83
CA LEU A 22 35.11 29.08 -18.99
C LEU A 22 35.20 28.44 -20.38
N ASP A 23 36.01 29.03 -21.26
CA ASP A 23 36.17 28.60 -22.65
C ASP A 23 34.81 28.37 -23.34
N VAL A 24 34.04 29.47 -23.47
CA VAL A 24 32.74 29.53 -24.18
C VAL A 24 32.59 30.84 -24.90
N SER A 25 31.84 30.84 -26.01
CA SER A 25 31.61 32.02 -26.81
C SER A 25 30.63 32.98 -26.10
N THR A 26 30.93 34.31 -26.17
CA THR A 26 30.03 35.35 -25.65
C THR A 26 28.73 35.41 -26.44
N SER A 27 28.77 35.25 -27.76
CA SER A 27 27.56 35.17 -28.61
C SER A 27 26.68 33.96 -28.18
N GLY A 28 27.31 32.80 -27.99
CA GLY A 28 26.60 31.61 -27.51
C GLY A 28 25.95 31.80 -26.13
N PHE A 29 26.56 32.62 -25.25
CA PHE A 29 25.93 32.97 -23.97
C PHE A 29 24.68 33.85 -24.17
N TYR A 30 24.75 34.89 -25.04
CA TYR A 30 23.59 35.72 -25.28
C TYR A 30 22.48 35.01 -26.05
N ASP A 31 22.82 34.12 -26.98
CA ASP A 31 21.86 33.24 -27.65
C ASP A 31 21.17 32.32 -26.66
N TRP A 32 21.94 31.76 -25.72
CA TRP A 32 21.38 30.92 -24.64
C TRP A 32 20.49 31.74 -23.72
N LEU A 33 20.85 32.98 -23.41
CA LEU A 33 20.09 33.86 -22.53
C LEU A 33 18.76 34.30 -23.18
N GLY A 34 18.76 34.59 -24.49
CA GLY A 34 17.58 34.98 -25.26
C GLY A 34 16.71 33.80 -25.69
N ARG A 35 17.18 32.57 -25.54
CA ARG A 35 16.46 31.39 -26.03
C ARG A 35 15.19 31.17 -25.23
N PRO A 36 14.01 31.12 -25.88
CA PRO A 36 12.75 30.79 -25.19
C PRO A 36 12.80 29.38 -24.63
N GLU A 37 12.06 29.19 -23.57
CA GLU A 37 11.92 27.86 -22.96
C GLU A 37 11.36 26.84 -23.96
N SER A 38 12.02 25.69 -24.10
CA SER A 38 11.61 24.65 -25.04
C SER A 38 10.22 24.08 -24.67
N ASN A 39 9.46 23.65 -25.67
CA ASN A 39 8.17 22.97 -25.46
C ASN A 39 8.28 21.83 -24.46
N ARG A 40 9.34 21.01 -24.59
CA ARG A 40 9.62 19.90 -23.67
C ARG A 40 9.85 20.35 -22.22
N SER A 41 10.47 21.52 -22.02
CA SER A 41 10.65 22.08 -20.67
C SER A 41 9.31 22.50 -20.07
N ARG A 42 8.47 23.17 -20.86
CA ARG A 42 7.11 23.57 -20.46
C ARG A 42 6.25 22.36 -20.12
N GLU A 43 6.23 21.33 -20.97
CA GLU A 43 5.54 20.07 -20.69
C GLU A 43 6.05 19.41 -19.39
N ASN A 44 7.38 19.35 -19.19
CA ASN A 44 7.93 18.76 -17.99
C ASN A 44 7.52 19.49 -16.71
N LYS A 45 7.37 20.82 -16.75
CA LYS A 45 6.83 21.59 -15.60
C LYS A 45 5.41 21.20 -15.29
N VAL A 46 4.54 21.15 -16.30
CA VAL A 46 3.14 20.72 -16.15
C VAL A 46 3.06 19.30 -15.60
N LEU A 47 3.81 18.37 -16.19
CA LEU A 47 3.87 16.98 -15.73
C LEU A 47 4.39 16.86 -14.29
N THR A 48 5.37 17.67 -13.92
CA THR A 48 5.90 17.67 -12.54
C THR A 48 4.84 18.09 -11.53
N GLU A 49 4.01 19.10 -11.85
CA GLU A 49 2.91 19.48 -10.96
C GLU A 49 1.83 18.37 -10.86
N LYS A 50 1.50 17.69 -11.96
CA LYS A 50 0.62 16.52 -11.93
C LYS A 50 1.21 15.39 -11.09
N ILE A 51 2.50 15.09 -11.23
CA ILE A 51 3.23 14.10 -10.42
C ILE A 51 3.14 14.45 -8.92
N LYS A 52 3.38 15.72 -8.56
CA LYS A 52 3.25 16.17 -7.15
C LYS A 52 1.84 15.94 -6.61
N ARG A 53 0.82 16.27 -7.38
CA ARG A 53 -0.59 16.08 -7.01
C ARG A 53 -0.90 14.59 -6.73
N HIS A 54 -0.51 13.67 -7.63
CA HIS A 54 -0.72 12.23 -7.44
C HIS A 54 0.09 11.68 -6.27
N HIS A 55 1.33 12.13 -6.11
CA HIS A 55 2.16 11.75 -4.97
C HIS A 55 1.55 12.19 -3.64
N GLN A 56 1.03 13.41 -3.55
CA GLN A 56 0.30 13.92 -2.40
C GLN A 56 -0.99 13.12 -2.12
N ARG A 57 -1.81 12.89 -3.18
CA ARG A 57 -3.05 12.12 -3.10
C ARG A 57 -2.81 10.70 -2.60
N SER A 58 -1.70 10.09 -2.98
CA SER A 58 -1.27 8.77 -2.50
C SER A 58 -0.60 8.78 -1.11
N ARG A 59 -0.72 9.86 -0.34
CA ARG A 59 -0.08 10.02 0.98
C ARG A 59 1.45 9.84 0.92
N HIS A 60 2.06 10.27 -0.18
CA HIS A 60 3.50 10.14 -0.47
C HIS A 60 3.99 8.68 -0.63
N ILE A 61 3.08 7.73 -0.85
CA ILE A 61 3.39 6.30 -0.95
C ILE A 61 3.82 5.90 -2.35
N TYR A 62 3.23 6.50 -3.41
CA TYR A 62 3.47 6.05 -4.77
C TYR A 62 4.85 6.42 -5.30
N GLY A 63 5.52 5.42 -5.87
CA GLY A 63 6.68 5.61 -6.75
C GLY A 63 6.26 5.77 -8.21
N SER A 64 7.26 5.93 -9.08
CA SER A 64 7.05 6.19 -10.52
C SER A 64 6.13 5.20 -11.25
N PRO A 65 6.09 3.88 -10.96
CA PRO A 65 5.18 2.98 -11.68
C PRO A 65 3.69 3.29 -11.43
N LYS A 66 3.30 3.52 -10.17
CA LYS A 66 1.90 3.81 -9.81
C LYS A 66 1.48 5.21 -10.26
N ILE A 67 2.37 6.21 -10.10
CA ILE A 67 2.12 7.58 -10.61
C ILE A 67 2.00 7.59 -12.13
N HIS A 68 2.79 6.79 -12.84
CA HIS A 68 2.66 6.64 -14.30
C HIS A 68 1.27 6.13 -14.70
N ILE A 69 0.75 5.10 -14.01
CA ILE A 69 -0.59 4.58 -14.28
C ILE A 69 -1.66 5.66 -14.05
N ASP A 70 -1.54 6.44 -12.98
CA ASP A 70 -2.47 7.54 -12.72
C ASP A 70 -2.43 8.60 -13.83
N LEU A 71 -1.24 8.98 -14.29
CA LEU A 71 -1.08 9.94 -15.39
C LEU A 71 -1.64 9.41 -16.72
N VAL A 72 -1.41 8.13 -17.02
CA VAL A 72 -1.96 7.48 -18.22
C VAL A 72 -3.50 7.43 -18.14
N SER A 73 -4.07 7.17 -16.97
CA SER A 73 -5.53 7.19 -16.78
C SER A 73 -6.14 8.59 -16.94
N GLU A 74 -5.34 9.66 -16.77
CA GLU A 74 -5.72 11.05 -17.06
C GLU A 74 -5.47 11.45 -18.53
N GLY A 75 -5.04 10.52 -19.41
CA GLY A 75 -4.80 10.74 -20.84
C GLY A 75 -3.39 11.19 -21.19
N GLU A 76 -2.44 11.18 -20.24
CA GLU A 76 -1.06 11.55 -20.53
C GLU A 76 -0.31 10.43 -21.27
N THR A 77 0.49 10.80 -22.26
CA THR A 77 1.33 9.85 -23.02
C THR A 77 2.80 10.05 -22.64
N LEU A 78 3.31 9.21 -21.75
CA LEU A 78 4.69 9.27 -21.28
C LEU A 78 5.17 7.90 -20.81
N SER A 79 6.49 7.72 -20.70
CA SER A 79 7.08 6.49 -20.16
C SER A 79 7.28 6.57 -18.65
N VAL A 80 7.30 5.41 -17.97
CA VAL A 80 7.66 5.28 -16.55
C VAL A 80 9.01 5.93 -16.26
N ASN A 81 9.98 5.78 -17.17
CA ASN A 81 11.32 6.39 -17.03
C ASN A 81 11.28 7.91 -17.05
N ARG A 82 10.36 8.54 -17.85
CA ARG A 82 10.17 10.01 -17.83
C ARG A 82 9.61 10.45 -16.47
N VAL A 83 8.63 9.72 -15.92
CA VAL A 83 8.09 9.98 -14.58
C VAL A 83 9.19 9.87 -13.52
N ALA A 84 9.95 8.78 -13.52
CA ALA A 84 11.03 8.56 -12.55
C ALA A 84 12.08 9.68 -12.58
N ARG A 85 12.46 10.14 -13.78
CA ARG A 85 13.40 11.26 -13.95
C ARG A 85 12.83 12.57 -13.44
N LEU A 86 11.55 12.88 -13.72
CA LEU A 86 10.90 14.10 -13.23
C LEU A 86 10.76 14.08 -11.70
N MET A 87 10.39 12.95 -11.11
CA MET A 87 10.37 12.76 -9.67
C MET A 87 11.76 13.02 -9.05
N LYS A 88 12.81 12.45 -9.64
CA LYS A 88 14.19 12.67 -9.18
C LYS A 88 14.61 14.13 -9.25
N VAL A 89 14.30 14.84 -10.33
CA VAL A 89 14.62 16.27 -10.49
C VAL A 89 13.87 17.16 -9.50
N ALA A 90 12.63 16.77 -9.15
CA ALA A 90 11.79 17.48 -8.19
C ALA A 90 12.00 17.03 -6.74
N ASP A 91 12.97 16.15 -6.47
CA ASP A 91 13.24 15.50 -5.16
C ASP A 91 12.01 14.81 -4.54
N ILE A 92 11.14 14.26 -5.38
CA ILE A 92 9.96 13.51 -4.95
C ILE A 92 10.36 12.06 -4.70
N LYS A 93 10.21 11.59 -3.46
CA LYS A 93 10.55 10.23 -3.03
C LYS A 93 9.33 9.55 -2.42
N SER A 94 9.06 8.31 -2.83
CA SER A 94 8.05 7.49 -2.16
C SER A 94 8.49 7.14 -0.74
N LYS A 95 7.52 6.95 0.17
CA LYS A 95 7.80 6.39 1.49
C LYS A 95 8.51 5.06 1.32
N MET A 96 9.72 4.94 1.90
CA MET A 96 10.52 3.72 1.79
C MET A 96 9.99 2.65 2.74
N ALA A 97 9.89 1.42 2.24
CA ALA A 97 9.64 0.26 3.07
C ALA A 97 10.85 0.01 4.00
N ARG A 98 10.61 -0.18 5.30
CA ARG A 98 11.62 -0.69 6.23
C ARG A 98 11.72 -2.21 6.08
N LYS A 99 12.89 -2.79 6.34
CA LYS A 99 13.03 -4.25 6.38
C LYS A 99 12.07 -4.84 7.41
N PHE A 100 11.29 -5.83 6.97
CA PHE A 100 10.40 -6.60 7.84
C PHE A 100 11.22 -7.52 8.76
N ILE A 101 10.89 -7.57 10.04
CA ILE A 101 11.44 -8.51 11.01
C ILE A 101 10.33 -9.46 11.42
N ILE A 102 10.54 -10.77 11.24
CA ILE A 102 9.60 -11.80 11.69
C ILE A 102 9.65 -11.87 13.21
N THR A 103 8.49 -11.67 13.87
CA THR A 103 8.44 -11.45 15.32
C THR A 103 7.71 -12.55 16.11
N THR A 104 7.08 -13.54 15.50
CA THR A 104 6.21 -14.46 16.26
C THR A 104 6.44 -15.93 15.93
N CYS A 105 6.68 -16.71 16.96
CA CYS A 105 6.61 -18.16 16.94
C CYS A 105 5.65 -18.60 18.05
N SER A 106 4.42 -18.98 17.72
CA SER A 106 3.41 -19.41 18.70
C SER A 106 3.50 -20.92 18.97
N ARG A 107 3.44 -21.30 20.26
CA ARG A 107 3.26 -22.71 20.68
C ARG A 107 1.79 -22.91 21.02
N ASN A 108 1.05 -23.61 20.18
CA ASN A 108 -0.34 -23.96 20.45
C ASN A 108 -0.48 -25.48 20.67
N THR A 109 -1.33 -25.87 21.61
CA THR A 109 -1.61 -27.28 22.00
C THR A 109 -2.95 -27.78 21.46
N LEU A 110 -3.77 -26.91 20.82
CA LEU A 110 -5.05 -27.31 20.24
C LEU A 110 -4.85 -28.01 18.90
N GLN A 111 -5.74 -28.98 18.58
CA GLN A 111 -5.69 -29.65 17.28
C GLN A 111 -6.07 -28.64 16.17
N PRO A 112 -5.17 -28.38 15.20
CA PRO A 112 -5.46 -27.48 14.10
C PRO A 112 -6.38 -28.13 13.07
N ALA A 113 -7.18 -27.32 12.37
CA ALA A 113 -7.90 -27.76 11.19
C ALA A 113 -6.91 -28.08 10.04
N SER A 114 -7.35 -28.87 9.06
CA SER A 114 -6.55 -29.18 7.87
C SER A 114 -6.32 -27.95 7.00
N ASP A 115 -5.18 -27.90 6.33
CA ASP A 115 -4.90 -26.87 5.32
C ASP A 115 -5.68 -27.19 4.01
N LEU A 116 -6.83 -26.53 3.83
CA LEU A 116 -7.64 -26.64 2.63
C LEU A 116 -7.18 -25.71 1.52
N LEU A 117 -6.44 -24.65 1.86
CA LEU A 117 -6.01 -23.65 0.89
C LEU A 117 -4.79 -24.10 0.09
N GLN A 118 -3.88 -24.90 0.71
CA GLN A 118 -2.69 -25.47 0.08
C GLN A 118 -1.88 -24.46 -0.76
N ARG A 119 -1.73 -23.23 -0.27
CA ARG A 119 -1.07 -22.11 -0.96
C ARG A 119 -1.73 -21.70 -2.29
N GLN A 120 -2.95 -22.08 -2.56
CA GLN A 120 -3.70 -21.65 -3.74
C GLN A 120 -4.28 -20.25 -3.51
N PHE A 121 -3.42 -19.22 -3.55
CA PHE A 121 -3.82 -17.83 -3.30
C PHE A 121 -4.45 -17.14 -4.51
N SER A 122 -4.64 -17.83 -5.63
CA SER A 122 -5.36 -17.33 -6.79
C SER A 122 -6.69 -18.05 -6.88
N VAL A 123 -7.78 -17.32 -6.67
CA VAL A 123 -9.15 -17.81 -6.80
C VAL A 123 -9.85 -17.07 -7.94
N ASN A 124 -10.82 -17.75 -8.58
CA ASN A 124 -11.44 -17.24 -9.81
C ASN A 124 -12.63 -16.29 -9.57
N SER A 125 -13.12 -16.19 -8.34
CA SER A 125 -14.20 -15.29 -7.97
C SER A 125 -14.11 -14.89 -6.50
N HIS A 126 -14.79 -13.80 -6.13
CA HIS A 126 -14.91 -13.38 -4.73
C HIS A 126 -15.65 -14.45 -3.90
N ASP A 127 -15.47 -14.39 -2.60
CA ASP A 127 -16.14 -15.25 -1.62
C ASP A 127 -15.94 -16.76 -1.85
N LYS A 128 -14.78 -17.16 -2.38
CA LYS A 128 -14.32 -18.56 -2.40
C LYS A 128 -13.37 -18.87 -1.27
N ALA A 129 -12.46 -17.96 -1.00
CA ALA A 129 -11.52 -18.10 0.10
C ALA A 129 -11.17 -16.72 0.69
N TRP A 130 -11.24 -16.65 2.00
CA TRP A 130 -10.82 -15.51 2.80
C TRP A 130 -9.60 -15.88 3.62
N VAL A 131 -8.71 -14.93 3.86
CA VAL A 131 -7.59 -15.10 4.78
C VAL A 131 -7.74 -14.16 5.96
N SER A 132 -7.46 -14.66 7.15
CA SER A 132 -7.54 -13.91 8.39
C SER A 132 -6.22 -13.94 9.14
N ASP A 133 -5.87 -12.83 9.74
CA ASP A 133 -4.70 -12.72 10.61
C ASP A 133 -4.83 -11.56 11.58
N THR A 134 -3.97 -11.53 12.61
CA THR A 134 -3.94 -10.47 13.61
C THR A 134 -2.56 -9.83 13.68
N THR A 135 -2.54 -8.53 13.91
CA THR A 135 -1.31 -7.79 14.18
C THR A 135 -1.49 -6.83 15.35
N PHE A 136 -0.40 -6.28 15.83
CA PHE A 136 -0.40 -5.27 16.88
C PHE A 136 0.28 -3.98 16.42
N ILE A 137 -0.23 -2.87 16.91
CA ILE A 137 0.22 -1.50 16.63
C ILE A 137 0.59 -0.85 17.97
N GLY A 138 1.80 -0.30 18.04
CA GLY A 138 2.26 0.43 19.23
C GLY A 138 1.56 1.79 19.36
N THR A 139 1.12 2.10 20.57
CA THR A 139 0.69 3.44 20.96
C THR A 139 1.32 3.80 22.31
N ARG A 140 1.32 5.06 22.68
CA ARG A 140 1.82 5.46 24.02
C ARG A 140 0.94 4.97 25.18
N GLU A 141 -0.30 4.55 24.89
CA GLU A 141 -1.21 3.88 25.83
C GLU A 141 -1.04 2.35 25.86
N GLY A 142 -0.09 1.78 25.12
CA GLY A 142 0.14 0.35 24.95
C GLY A 142 -0.36 -0.19 23.61
N TRP A 143 -0.45 -1.50 23.49
CA TRP A 143 -0.78 -2.16 22.24
C TRP A 143 -2.25 -1.97 21.83
N LEU A 144 -2.46 -1.73 20.55
CA LEU A 144 -3.72 -1.87 19.84
C LEU A 144 -3.61 -3.10 18.91
N TYR A 145 -4.52 -4.06 19.06
CA TYR A 145 -4.58 -5.24 18.19
C TYR A 145 -5.56 -5.00 17.06
N LEU A 146 -5.20 -5.44 15.87
CA LEU A 146 -6.01 -5.38 14.66
C LEU A 146 -6.14 -6.79 14.09
N ALA A 147 -7.37 -7.30 14.00
CA ALA A 147 -7.72 -8.48 13.22
C ALA A 147 -8.27 -8.04 11.86
N VAL A 148 -7.91 -8.75 10.80
CA VAL A 148 -8.42 -8.49 9.44
C VAL A 148 -8.88 -9.77 8.76
N ILE A 149 -9.80 -9.61 7.82
CA ILE A 149 -10.21 -10.65 6.87
C ILE A 149 -10.11 -10.05 5.48
N LEU A 150 -9.35 -10.71 4.60
CA LEU A 150 -9.18 -10.31 3.21
C LEU A 150 -9.80 -11.38 2.30
N ASP A 151 -10.51 -10.93 1.28
CA ASP A 151 -10.91 -11.77 0.17
C ASP A 151 -9.69 -12.05 -0.73
N LEU A 152 -9.45 -13.32 -1.07
CA LEU A 152 -8.30 -13.72 -1.89
C LEU A 152 -8.42 -13.32 -3.35
N PHE A 153 -9.62 -13.12 -3.88
CA PHE A 153 -9.83 -12.69 -5.25
C PHE A 153 -9.44 -11.24 -5.46
N SER A 154 -10.06 -10.35 -4.68
CA SER A 154 -9.92 -8.90 -4.83
C SER A 154 -8.84 -8.28 -3.95
N ARG A 155 -8.28 -9.04 -2.99
CA ARG A 155 -7.39 -8.51 -1.93
C ARG A 155 -8.07 -7.44 -1.06
N GLN A 156 -9.37 -7.31 -1.14
CA GLN A 156 -10.14 -6.37 -0.34
C GLN A 156 -10.15 -6.78 1.12
N VAL A 157 -9.94 -5.84 2.02
CA VAL A 157 -10.22 -6.04 3.45
C VAL A 157 -11.72 -5.94 3.63
N ILE A 158 -12.37 -7.09 3.79
CA ILE A 158 -13.82 -7.22 3.90
C ILE A 158 -14.32 -7.18 5.34
N GLY A 159 -13.44 -7.53 6.30
CA GLY A 159 -13.75 -7.46 7.72
C GLY A 159 -12.53 -7.08 8.53
N TRP A 160 -12.73 -6.31 9.59
CA TRP A 160 -11.68 -5.96 10.53
C TRP A 160 -12.27 -5.59 11.89
N ALA A 161 -11.46 -5.76 12.92
CA ALA A 161 -11.79 -5.33 14.28
C ALA A 161 -10.54 -4.85 15.00
N MET A 162 -10.70 -3.92 15.94
CA MET A 162 -9.61 -3.37 16.75
C MET A 162 -9.93 -3.49 18.23
N GLY A 163 -8.97 -4.00 19.01
CA GLY A 163 -9.12 -4.25 20.43
C GLY A 163 -7.88 -3.96 21.25
N ASN A 164 -8.05 -3.85 22.57
CA ASN A 164 -6.95 -3.67 23.51
C ASN A 164 -6.30 -5.00 23.92
N LYS A 165 -6.91 -6.12 23.51
CA LYS A 165 -6.44 -7.49 23.78
C LYS A 165 -6.57 -8.33 22.51
N ASN A 166 -5.62 -9.25 22.30
CA ASN A 166 -5.73 -10.27 21.27
C ASN A 166 -6.49 -11.45 21.87
N ASN A 167 -7.78 -11.53 21.61
CA ASN A 167 -8.66 -12.58 22.13
C ASN A 167 -9.64 -13.07 21.06
N THR A 168 -10.38 -14.11 21.35
CA THR A 168 -11.38 -14.70 20.44
C THR A 168 -12.42 -13.67 19.99
N GLY A 169 -12.89 -12.79 20.88
CA GLY A 169 -13.85 -11.76 20.53
C GLY A 169 -13.35 -10.78 19.46
N LEU A 170 -12.04 -10.52 19.41
CA LEU A 170 -11.46 -9.67 18.37
C LEU A 170 -11.61 -10.28 16.98
N VAL A 171 -11.24 -11.54 16.81
CA VAL A 171 -11.33 -12.25 15.51
C VAL A 171 -12.77 -12.53 15.12
N GLN A 172 -13.64 -12.81 16.10
CA GLN A 172 -15.09 -12.97 15.90
C GLN A 172 -15.73 -11.69 15.35
N ASN A 173 -15.38 -10.52 15.92
CA ASN A 173 -15.90 -9.24 15.45
C ASN A 173 -15.45 -8.93 14.02
N ALA A 174 -14.21 -9.25 13.64
CA ALA A 174 -13.74 -9.12 12.27
C ALA A 174 -14.52 -10.04 11.32
N LEU A 175 -14.79 -11.29 11.73
CA LEU A 175 -15.56 -12.26 10.96
C LEU A 175 -17.03 -11.81 10.83
N THR A 176 -17.64 -11.33 11.88
CA THR A 176 -19.01 -10.77 11.85
C THR A 176 -19.13 -9.64 10.84
N MET A 177 -18.16 -8.72 10.82
CA MET A 177 -18.15 -7.62 9.84
C MET A 177 -18.04 -8.15 8.40
N ALA A 178 -17.15 -9.15 8.15
CA ALA A 178 -16.99 -9.74 6.82
C ALA A 178 -18.28 -10.41 6.34
N ILE A 179 -18.90 -11.23 7.19
CA ILE A 179 -20.18 -11.89 6.89
C ILE A 179 -21.26 -10.86 6.57
N TRP A 180 -21.37 -9.83 7.39
CA TRP A 180 -22.38 -8.79 7.21
C TRP A 180 -22.22 -7.99 5.90
N ARG A 181 -20.99 -7.70 5.54
CA ARG A 181 -20.67 -6.99 4.28
C ARG A 181 -20.94 -7.82 3.04
N ARG A 182 -20.70 -9.13 3.13
CA ARG A 182 -20.87 -10.05 1.98
C ARG A 182 -22.30 -10.56 1.83
N GLY A 183 -23.09 -10.52 2.90
CA GLY A 183 -24.50 -10.95 2.90
C GLY A 183 -24.63 -12.47 2.73
N LYS A 184 -25.24 -12.93 1.62
CA LYS A 184 -25.43 -14.37 1.37
C LYS A 184 -24.14 -15.01 0.87
N ILE A 185 -23.43 -15.65 1.77
CA ILE A 185 -22.22 -16.43 1.50
C ILE A 185 -22.48 -17.91 1.76
N ASN A 186 -21.81 -18.79 1.04
CA ASN A 186 -21.91 -20.23 1.24
C ASN A 186 -20.61 -20.92 0.83
N ASP A 187 -20.16 -21.87 1.65
CA ASP A 187 -19.02 -22.74 1.38
C ASP A 187 -17.68 -21.99 1.17
N VAL A 188 -17.50 -20.84 1.87
CA VAL A 188 -16.28 -20.05 1.80
C VAL A 188 -15.22 -20.66 2.72
N ILE A 189 -13.99 -20.82 2.21
CA ILE A 189 -12.85 -21.23 3.03
C ILE A 189 -12.34 -20.00 3.79
N VAL A 190 -12.29 -20.09 5.12
CA VAL A 190 -11.65 -19.06 5.96
C VAL A 190 -10.34 -19.61 6.49
N HIS A 191 -9.23 -19.12 5.93
CA HIS A 191 -7.88 -19.58 6.26
C HIS A 191 -7.21 -18.64 7.25
N SER A 192 -6.54 -19.21 8.27
CA SER A 192 -5.80 -18.47 9.28
C SER A 192 -4.52 -19.21 9.70
N ASP A 193 -3.72 -18.61 10.55
CA ASP A 193 -2.67 -19.29 11.28
C ASP A 193 -3.27 -20.24 12.34
N GLN A 194 -2.41 -21.04 13.01
CA GLN A 194 -2.80 -21.92 14.12
C GLN A 194 -2.91 -21.18 15.46
N GLY A 195 -3.20 -19.88 15.48
CA GLY A 195 -3.35 -19.11 16.69
C GLY A 195 -4.49 -19.62 17.58
N SER A 196 -4.31 -19.56 18.91
CA SER A 196 -5.32 -20.02 19.87
C SER A 196 -6.68 -19.34 19.73
N THR A 197 -6.70 -18.11 19.25
CA THR A 197 -7.91 -17.33 18.97
C THR A 197 -8.75 -17.95 17.86
N TYR A 198 -8.10 -18.45 16.81
CA TYR A 198 -8.75 -19.10 15.66
C TYR A 198 -9.15 -20.56 15.95
N ALA A 199 -8.37 -21.25 16.79
CA ALA A 199 -8.68 -22.60 17.22
C ALA A 199 -9.73 -22.67 18.36
N SER A 200 -10.20 -21.52 18.87
CA SER A 200 -11.18 -21.47 19.95
C SER A 200 -12.55 -21.99 19.51
N SER A 201 -13.25 -22.68 20.43
CA SER A 201 -14.59 -23.25 20.17
C SER A 201 -15.59 -22.17 19.70
N GLY A 202 -15.53 -20.94 20.27
CA GLY A 202 -16.42 -19.85 19.89
C GLY A 202 -16.21 -19.38 18.44
N TYR A 203 -14.94 -19.32 17.97
CA TYR A 203 -14.65 -18.96 16.58
C TYR A 203 -15.06 -20.07 15.61
N GLN A 204 -14.78 -21.34 15.96
CA GLN A 204 -15.16 -22.51 15.15
C GLN A 204 -16.69 -22.65 15.04
N GLN A 205 -17.42 -22.40 16.12
CA GLN A 205 -18.87 -22.39 16.11
C GLN A 205 -19.41 -21.30 15.18
N GLN A 206 -18.86 -20.09 15.24
CA GLN A 206 -19.28 -18.98 14.36
C GLN A 206 -19.04 -19.30 12.88
N LEU A 207 -17.94 -19.97 12.52
CA LEU A 207 -17.72 -20.45 11.16
C LEU A 207 -18.80 -21.45 10.74
N SER A 208 -19.07 -22.46 11.59
CA SER A 208 -20.06 -23.48 11.32
C SER A 208 -21.48 -22.92 11.16
N ASP A 209 -21.88 -22.01 12.05
CA ASP A 209 -23.20 -21.35 12.01
C ASP A 209 -23.45 -20.55 10.74
N ASN A 210 -22.38 -20.15 10.05
CA ASN A 210 -22.44 -19.38 8.80
C ASN A 210 -22.04 -20.19 7.56
N ASN A 211 -22.00 -21.53 7.64
CA ASN A 211 -21.59 -22.39 6.53
C ASN A 211 -20.20 -22.06 5.95
N LEU A 212 -19.25 -21.67 6.82
CA LEU A 212 -17.88 -21.36 6.45
C LEU A 212 -16.97 -22.53 6.81
N ARG A 213 -16.02 -22.82 5.95
CA ARG A 213 -15.04 -23.91 6.16
C ARG A 213 -13.76 -23.37 6.80
N CYS A 214 -13.41 -23.91 7.96
CA CYS A 214 -12.14 -23.61 8.60
C CYS A 214 -10.97 -24.23 7.84
N SER A 215 -9.93 -23.45 7.62
CA SER A 215 -8.64 -23.90 7.12
C SER A 215 -7.54 -23.25 7.94
N MET A 216 -6.50 -24.00 8.29
CA MET A 216 -5.37 -23.49 9.07
C MET A 216 -4.06 -23.83 8.41
N SER A 217 -3.11 -22.86 8.44
CA SER A 217 -1.76 -23.07 7.96
C SER A 217 -1.07 -24.23 8.69
N ARG A 218 -0.07 -24.84 8.06
CA ARG A 218 0.74 -25.87 8.71
C ARG A 218 1.63 -25.25 9.77
N LYS A 219 1.98 -26.03 10.79
CA LYS A 219 2.81 -25.54 11.89
C LYS A 219 4.20 -25.11 11.39
N GLY A 220 4.55 -23.87 11.65
CA GLY A 220 5.85 -23.30 11.25
C GLY A 220 5.94 -22.84 9.80
N GLU A 221 4.89 -22.98 9.00
CA GLU A 221 4.86 -22.58 7.59
C GLU A 221 4.22 -21.20 7.42
N CYS A 222 5.02 -20.15 7.65
CA CYS A 222 4.54 -18.75 7.51
C CYS A 222 4.04 -18.43 6.11
N LEU A 223 4.55 -19.07 5.07
CA LEU A 223 4.11 -18.86 3.70
C LEU A 223 2.66 -19.28 3.44
N ASP A 224 2.07 -20.08 4.31
CA ASP A 224 0.68 -20.52 4.15
C ASP A 224 -0.32 -19.37 4.38
N ASN A 225 0.06 -18.27 5.06
CA ASN A 225 -0.75 -17.05 5.24
C ASN A 225 -0.12 -15.79 4.59
N ALA A 226 0.66 -15.96 3.54
CA ALA A 226 1.46 -14.91 2.92
C ALA A 226 0.66 -13.66 2.48
N VAL A 227 -0.63 -13.81 2.14
CA VAL A 227 -1.46 -12.67 1.70
C VAL A 227 -1.79 -11.73 2.85
N ALA A 228 -2.19 -12.26 4.01
CA ALA A 228 -2.45 -11.45 5.19
C ALA A 228 -1.15 -10.82 5.72
N GLU A 229 -0.04 -11.57 5.73
CA GLU A 229 1.28 -11.04 6.08
C GLU A 229 1.72 -9.91 5.16
N SER A 230 1.51 -10.05 3.84
CA SER A 230 1.79 -9.01 2.84
C SER A 230 0.95 -7.75 3.06
N PHE A 231 -0.32 -7.91 3.43
CA PHE A 231 -1.17 -6.78 3.80
C PHE A 231 -0.61 -6.06 5.03
N PHE A 232 -0.27 -6.77 6.11
CA PHE A 232 0.29 -6.14 7.30
C PHE A 232 1.66 -5.51 7.06
N GLY A 233 2.50 -6.14 6.25
CA GLY A 233 3.74 -5.54 5.80
C GLY A 233 3.50 -4.21 5.09
N THR A 234 2.52 -4.17 4.19
CA THR A 234 2.10 -2.96 3.47
C THR A 234 1.56 -1.89 4.42
N LEU A 235 0.61 -2.25 5.28
CA LEU A 235 0.03 -1.34 6.28
C LEU A 235 1.11 -0.71 7.18
N LYS A 236 2.02 -1.54 7.70
CA LYS A 236 3.09 -1.06 8.59
C LYS A 236 4.07 -0.15 7.86
N ASN A 237 4.48 -0.52 6.64
CA ASN A 237 5.44 0.25 5.85
C ASN A 237 4.86 1.56 5.30
N GLU A 238 3.59 1.59 4.94
CA GLU A 238 2.95 2.75 4.33
C GLU A 238 2.35 3.71 5.37
N LEU A 239 1.99 3.22 6.56
CA LEU A 239 1.34 4.00 7.61
C LEU A 239 2.07 3.90 8.94
N VAL A 240 2.01 2.74 9.61
CA VAL A 240 2.30 2.61 11.04
C VAL A 240 3.71 3.07 11.43
N TYR A 241 4.73 2.75 10.63
CA TYR A 241 6.12 3.12 10.92
C TYR A 241 6.43 4.61 10.73
N HIS A 242 5.48 5.38 10.21
CA HIS A 242 5.61 6.82 10.01
C HIS A 242 4.80 7.64 11.02
N GLU A 243 4.07 6.97 11.91
CA GLU A 243 3.19 7.58 12.89
C GLU A 243 3.68 7.35 14.32
N ASP A 244 3.46 8.32 15.20
CA ASP A 244 3.66 8.23 16.63
C ASP A 244 2.31 8.41 17.33
N TYR A 245 1.59 7.31 17.48
CA TYR A 245 0.25 7.35 18.07
C TYR A 245 0.29 7.62 19.56
N ARG A 246 -0.25 8.76 19.98
CA ARG A 246 -0.36 9.10 21.40
C ARG A 246 -1.43 8.26 22.10
N THR A 247 -2.55 7.99 21.44
CA THR A 247 -3.67 7.22 21.98
C THR A 247 -4.10 6.10 21.04
N ARG A 248 -4.76 5.08 21.59
CA ARG A 248 -5.40 4.02 20.79
C ARG A 248 -6.51 4.58 19.92
N THR A 249 -7.21 5.61 20.35
CA THR A 249 -8.25 6.28 19.56
C THR A 249 -7.68 6.91 18.31
N GLN A 250 -6.54 7.61 18.40
CA GLN A 250 -5.84 8.15 17.24
C GLN A 250 -5.42 7.05 16.27
N ALA A 251 -4.85 5.95 16.78
CA ALA A 251 -4.47 4.81 15.94
C ALA A 251 -5.69 4.17 15.25
N ARG A 252 -6.83 4.02 15.95
CA ARG A 252 -8.08 3.48 15.37
C ARG A 252 -8.57 4.31 14.20
N GLN A 253 -8.60 5.62 14.35
CA GLN A 253 -9.03 6.54 13.28
C GLN A 253 -8.10 6.44 12.07
N SER A 254 -6.80 6.47 12.29
CA SER A 254 -5.79 6.38 11.23
C SER A 254 -5.87 5.06 10.46
N LEU A 255 -6.03 3.93 11.17
CA LEU A 255 -6.19 2.60 10.58
C LEU A 255 -7.51 2.46 9.82
N PHE A 256 -8.60 3.00 10.36
CA PHE A 256 -9.89 3.04 9.67
C PHE A 256 -9.78 3.75 8.31
N GLU A 257 -9.23 4.97 8.30
CA GLU A 257 -9.05 5.75 7.08
C GLU A 257 -8.12 5.03 6.08
N TYR A 258 -7.06 4.35 6.59
CA TYR A 258 -6.18 3.60 5.73
C TYR A 258 -6.89 2.42 5.09
N ILE A 259 -7.62 1.62 5.84
CA ILE A 259 -8.28 0.40 5.34
C ILE A 259 -9.43 0.76 4.41
N GLU A 260 -10.38 1.57 4.90
CA GLU A 260 -11.66 1.80 4.20
C GLU A 260 -11.52 2.78 3.03
N VAL A 261 -10.78 3.85 3.23
CA VAL A 261 -10.69 4.91 2.22
C VAL A 261 -9.52 4.68 1.28
N PHE A 262 -8.33 4.44 1.83
CA PHE A 262 -7.13 4.37 1.02
C PHE A 262 -6.90 2.98 0.42
N TYR A 263 -6.74 1.94 1.25
CA TYR A 263 -6.35 0.61 0.80
C TYR A 263 -7.39 -0.02 -0.14
N ASN A 264 -8.64 -0.05 0.28
CA ASN A 264 -9.70 -0.70 -0.50
C ASN A 264 -10.10 0.10 -1.77
N ARG A 265 -10.10 1.44 -1.72
CA ARG A 265 -10.73 2.29 -2.75
C ARG A 265 -9.77 3.18 -3.55
N GLN A 266 -8.54 3.40 -3.09
CA GLN A 266 -7.61 4.32 -3.76
C GLN A 266 -6.27 3.67 -4.10
N ARG A 267 -5.82 2.72 -3.25
CA ARG A 267 -4.50 2.13 -3.39
C ARG A 267 -4.46 1.14 -4.56
N ARG A 268 -3.63 1.45 -5.55
CA ARG A 268 -3.37 0.55 -6.68
C ARG A 268 -2.53 -0.64 -6.27
N HIS A 269 -2.95 -1.83 -6.71
CA HIS A 269 -2.28 -3.10 -6.45
C HIS A 269 -1.67 -3.67 -7.73
N ALA A 270 -0.36 -3.94 -7.72
CA ALA A 270 0.30 -4.54 -8.88
C ALA A 270 -0.28 -5.92 -9.23
N PHE A 271 -0.64 -6.73 -8.22
CA PHE A 271 -1.28 -8.03 -8.40
C PHE A 271 -2.65 -7.94 -9.10
N LEU A 272 -3.36 -6.83 -8.94
CA LEU A 272 -4.68 -6.56 -9.52
C LEU A 272 -4.58 -5.70 -10.81
N ASN A 273 -3.51 -5.84 -11.56
CA ASN A 273 -3.26 -5.01 -12.76
C ASN A 273 -3.37 -3.50 -12.48
N TYR A 274 -2.88 -3.07 -11.34
CA TYR A 274 -2.93 -1.69 -10.84
C TYR A 274 -4.36 -1.14 -10.61
N MET A 275 -5.36 -1.99 -10.53
CA MET A 275 -6.67 -1.61 -10.00
C MET A 275 -6.66 -1.56 -8.47
N THR A 276 -7.62 -0.85 -7.89
CA THR A 276 -7.90 -0.97 -6.46
C THR A 276 -8.67 -2.27 -6.18
N PRO A 277 -8.68 -2.77 -4.95
CA PRO A 277 -9.49 -3.94 -4.58
C PRO A 277 -10.96 -3.82 -4.99
N VAL A 278 -11.59 -2.67 -4.75
CA VAL A 278 -12.99 -2.41 -5.11
C VAL A 278 -13.18 -2.39 -6.62
N GLU A 279 -12.37 -1.63 -7.38
CA GLU A 279 -12.45 -1.59 -8.84
C GLU A 279 -12.27 -2.98 -9.47
N TYR A 280 -11.37 -3.80 -8.92
CA TYR A 280 -11.12 -5.14 -9.42
C TYR A 280 -12.33 -6.04 -9.21
N GLU A 281 -12.93 -5.99 -8.03
CA GLU A 281 -14.11 -6.77 -7.70
C GLU A 281 -15.32 -6.34 -8.55
N GLU A 282 -15.60 -5.04 -8.66
CA GLU A 282 -16.68 -4.51 -9.51
C GLU A 282 -16.54 -4.92 -10.98
N LYS A 283 -15.31 -5.01 -11.49
CA LYS A 283 -15.03 -5.36 -12.88
C LYS A 283 -15.15 -6.85 -13.19
N TYR A 284 -14.79 -7.72 -12.22
CA TYR A 284 -14.63 -9.16 -12.47
C TYR A 284 -15.53 -10.04 -11.60
N ALA A 285 -16.42 -9.47 -10.79
CA ALA A 285 -17.37 -10.21 -9.93
C ALA A 285 -18.67 -10.60 -10.69
N HIS A 286 -18.52 -11.12 -11.90
CA HIS A 286 -19.66 -11.56 -12.73
C HIS A 286 -19.71 -13.08 -12.85
#